data_935dd14ce335f55ff5583c89c5b5ce0a
#
_entry.id   935dd14ce335f55ff5583c89c5b5ce0a
#
_cell.length_a   1.000
_cell.length_b   1.000
_cell.length_c   1.000
_cell.angle_alpha   90.00
_cell.angle_beta   90.00
_cell.angle_gamma   90.00
#
_symmetry.space_group_name_H-M   'P 1'
#
loop_
_entity.id
_entity.type
_entity.pdbx_description
1 polymer ?
#
loop_
_entity_poly.entity_id
_entity_poly.type
_entity_poly.pdbx_seq_one_letter_code
_entity_poly.pdbx_strand_id
1 'polypeptide(L)'
;LPGMTIVCGDSHTATHGAFGSLAFGIGTSEVEHVLATQTLKQARAKTMKIEVKGKVAPGITAKDIVLAIIGETTAAGGTGYVVEFCGEAITDLSMEGRMTVCNMAIELGAKAGLIAPDETTFDYIKGRKFSPQGAEFDAAVEYWKTLKTDDDAQFDAVVTLNGADIKPQVTWGTNPGQVIAVDQPIPTPESFADPVEKASAEKALAYMGLEAGKSLSDYNVDKVFVGSCTNSRIEDMRAAAEVAKGRKVAEHVQALIVPGSEQVKAQAEAEGLDVIFKEAGFEWRLPGCSMCLAMNNDRLGPHERCASTSNRNFEGRQGRDGRTHLVSPAMAAAAAIAGHFVDIRELTSFENQD
;
A
#
# COMPACT_ATOMS: atom_id res chain seq x y z
N LEU A 1 -14.35 14.76 1.38
CA LEU A 1 -15.54 14.39 2.16
C LEU A 1 -16.30 13.28 1.44
N PRO A 2 -17.07 12.42 2.18
CA PRO A 2 -17.89 11.39 1.57
C PRO A 2 -18.85 11.91 0.50
N GLY A 3 -19.05 11.12 -0.57
CA GLY A 3 -19.95 11.50 -1.69
C GLY A 3 -19.37 12.48 -2.70
N MET A 4 -18.16 12.98 -2.50
CA MET A 4 -17.49 13.86 -3.47
C MET A 4 -16.95 13.07 -4.68
N THR A 5 -16.89 13.74 -5.83
CA THR A 5 -16.12 13.29 -6.99
C THR A 5 -14.84 14.10 -7.07
N ILE A 6 -13.69 13.40 -7.21
CA ILE A 6 -12.35 14.01 -7.17
C ILE A 6 -11.53 13.48 -8.35
N VAL A 7 -10.99 14.39 -9.15
CA VAL A 7 -10.07 14.06 -10.25
C VAL A 7 -8.80 14.92 -10.15
N CYS A 8 -7.67 14.33 -10.50
CA CYS A 8 -6.36 14.98 -10.42
C CYS A 8 -5.39 14.30 -11.40
N GLY A 9 -4.30 14.96 -11.75
CA GLY A 9 -3.24 14.39 -12.58
C GLY A 9 -2.38 13.31 -11.92
N ASP A 10 -2.71 12.89 -10.71
CA ASP A 10 -2.03 11.82 -9.96
C ASP A 10 -2.87 10.54 -9.98
N SER A 11 -2.26 9.40 -10.35
CA SER A 11 -2.95 8.10 -10.39
C SER A 11 -3.47 7.66 -9.01
N HIS A 12 -2.76 8.04 -7.93
CA HIS A 12 -3.15 7.66 -6.56
C HIS A 12 -4.17 8.63 -5.91
N THR A 13 -4.81 9.47 -6.70
CA THR A 13 -6.05 10.19 -6.34
C THR A 13 -7.12 9.24 -5.79
N ALA A 14 -7.10 7.98 -6.22
CA ALA A 14 -7.93 6.90 -5.69
C ALA A 14 -7.87 6.74 -4.16
N THR A 15 -6.81 7.22 -3.50
CA THR A 15 -6.68 7.24 -2.02
C THR A 15 -7.89 7.87 -1.34
N HIS A 16 -8.53 8.89 -1.96
CA HIS A 16 -9.72 9.54 -1.42
C HIS A 16 -10.96 8.63 -1.33
N GLY A 17 -10.94 7.48 -2.02
CA GLY A 17 -11.98 6.46 -1.91
C GLY A 17 -12.13 5.88 -0.50
N ALA A 18 -11.08 5.99 0.34
CA ALA A 18 -11.13 5.65 1.75
C ALA A 18 -12.17 6.46 2.55
N PHE A 19 -12.55 7.62 2.03
CA PHE A 19 -13.57 8.51 2.60
C PHE A 19 -14.95 8.33 1.94
N GLY A 20 -15.14 7.35 1.09
CA GLY A 20 -16.37 7.20 0.30
C GLY A 20 -16.49 8.25 -0.83
N SER A 21 -15.37 8.74 -1.35
CA SER A 21 -15.34 9.66 -2.51
C SER A 21 -15.03 8.88 -3.78
N LEU A 22 -15.72 9.15 -4.88
CA LEU A 22 -15.33 8.62 -6.19
C LEU A 22 -14.15 9.42 -6.72
N ALA A 23 -12.96 8.84 -6.63
CA ALA A 23 -11.72 9.55 -6.91
C ALA A 23 -10.80 8.74 -7.81
N PHE A 24 -10.24 9.36 -8.85
CA PHE A 24 -9.33 8.71 -9.79
C PHE A 24 -8.41 9.71 -10.51
N GLY A 25 -7.29 9.19 -10.99
CA GLY A 25 -6.33 9.95 -11.80
C GLY A 25 -6.82 10.16 -13.23
N ILE A 26 -6.49 11.32 -13.80
CA ILE A 26 -6.81 11.69 -15.17
C ILE A 26 -5.57 12.25 -15.89
N GLY A 27 -5.58 12.19 -17.20
CA GLY A 27 -4.49 12.71 -18.03
C GLY A 27 -4.47 14.24 -18.10
N THR A 28 -3.33 14.81 -18.51
CA THR A 28 -3.12 16.26 -18.56
C THR A 28 -4.17 17.00 -19.39
N SER A 29 -4.58 16.46 -20.55
CA SER A 29 -5.62 17.06 -21.40
C SER A 29 -7.00 17.02 -20.74
N GLU A 30 -7.27 15.99 -19.93
CA GLU A 30 -8.51 15.89 -19.14
C GLU A 30 -8.49 16.89 -17.99
N VAL A 31 -7.33 17.14 -17.36
CA VAL A 31 -7.17 18.19 -16.35
C VAL A 31 -7.49 19.55 -16.92
N GLU A 32 -6.95 19.88 -18.10
CA GLU A 32 -7.28 21.13 -18.81
C GLU A 32 -8.79 21.26 -19.06
N HIS A 33 -9.44 20.21 -19.56
CA HIS A 33 -10.87 20.17 -19.81
C HIS A 33 -11.69 20.42 -18.51
N VAL A 34 -11.32 19.74 -17.42
CA VAL A 34 -12.00 19.89 -16.12
C VAL A 34 -11.83 21.30 -15.56
N LEU A 35 -10.64 21.90 -15.66
CA LEU A 35 -10.40 23.26 -15.21
C LEU A 35 -11.26 24.27 -16.01
N ALA A 36 -11.45 24.04 -17.30
CA ALA A 36 -12.23 24.92 -18.18
C ALA A 36 -13.75 24.75 -18.02
N THR A 37 -14.23 23.52 -17.80
CA THR A 37 -15.66 23.19 -17.92
C THR A 37 -16.30 22.63 -16.65
N GLN A 38 -15.51 22.24 -15.64
CA GLN A 38 -15.93 21.52 -14.43
C GLN A 38 -16.65 20.19 -14.75
N THR A 39 -16.39 19.63 -15.90
CA THR A 39 -17.01 18.38 -16.37
C THR A 39 -15.98 17.43 -16.95
N LEU A 40 -16.27 16.13 -16.88
CA LEU A 40 -15.47 15.08 -17.52
C LEU A 40 -16.39 13.98 -18.03
N LYS A 41 -16.32 13.69 -19.33
CA LYS A 41 -17.05 12.56 -19.92
C LYS A 41 -16.33 11.26 -19.61
N GLN A 42 -17.00 10.37 -18.88
CA GLN A 42 -16.48 9.04 -18.56
C GLN A 42 -17.45 7.94 -18.99
N ALA A 43 -16.92 6.83 -19.49
CA ALA A 43 -17.70 5.61 -19.65
C ALA A 43 -18.09 5.07 -18.27
N ARG A 44 -19.30 4.53 -18.15
CA ARG A 44 -19.74 3.84 -16.93
C ARG A 44 -18.84 2.64 -16.68
N ALA A 45 -18.18 2.63 -15.53
CA ALA A 45 -17.42 1.48 -15.08
C ALA A 45 -18.34 0.35 -14.61
N LYS A 46 -17.87 -0.88 -14.70
CA LYS A 46 -18.45 -2.02 -13.99
C LYS A 46 -18.18 -1.88 -12.49
N THR A 47 -18.93 -2.61 -11.68
CA THR A 47 -18.77 -2.62 -10.23
C THR A 47 -18.21 -3.97 -9.77
N MET A 48 -17.21 -3.92 -8.89
CA MET A 48 -16.62 -5.11 -8.28
C MET A 48 -16.66 -4.97 -6.77
N LYS A 49 -17.11 -6.02 -6.09
CA LYS A 49 -17.03 -6.14 -4.62
C LYS A 49 -15.82 -7.02 -4.26
N ILE A 50 -14.95 -6.50 -3.39
CA ILE A 50 -13.87 -7.28 -2.77
C ILE A 50 -14.14 -7.31 -1.27
N GLU A 51 -14.48 -8.49 -0.75
CA GLU A 51 -14.84 -8.71 0.64
C GLU A 51 -13.74 -9.49 1.36
N VAL A 52 -13.16 -8.89 2.42
CA VAL A 52 -12.21 -9.60 3.29
C VAL A 52 -12.89 -9.93 4.61
N LYS A 53 -13.29 -11.20 4.75
CA LYS A 53 -14.07 -11.72 5.89
C LYS A 53 -13.22 -12.00 7.10
N GLY A 54 -13.79 -11.81 8.27
CA GLY A 54 -13.13 -12.08 9.55
C GLY A 54 -11.98 -11.13 9.84
N LYS A 55 -11.22 -11.44 10.88
CA LYS A 55 -10.10 -10.62 11.35
C LYS A 55 -8.78 -11.12 10.82
N VAL A 56 -7.85 -10.19 10.64
CA VAL A 56 -6.46 -10.53 10.34
C VAL A 56 -5.69 -10.86 11.64
N ALA A 57 -4.63 -11.65 11.50
CA ALA A 57 -3.74 -11.95 12.62
C ALA A 57 -2.94 -10.70 13.05
N PRO A 58 -2.46 -10.63 14.31
CA PRO A 58 -1.52 -9.60 14.74
C PRO A 58 -0.29 -9.53 13.82
N GLY A 59 0.18 -8.32 13.53
CA GLY A 59 1.31 -8.07 12.63
C GLY A 59 0.93 -7.94 11.15
N ILE A 60 -0.32 -8.24 10.77
CA ILE A 60 -0.83 -8.01 9.42
C ILE A 60 -1.34 -6.58 9.30
N THR A 61 -0.94 -5.89 8.25
CA THR A 61 -1.28 -4.49 7.99
C THR A 61 -2.18 -4.34 6.77
N ALA A 62 -2.71 -3.15 6.55
CA ALA A 62 -3.46 -2.81 5.34
C ALA A 62 -2.68 -3.08 4.05
N LYS A 63 -1.34 -2.92 4.08
CA LYS A 63 -0.48 -3.23 2.94
C LYS A 63 -0.48 -4.72 2.61
N ASP A 64 -0.44 -5.58 3.62
CA ASP A 64 -0.50 -7.02 3.43
C ASP A 64 -1.86 -7.44 2.88
N ILE A 65 -2.95 -6.84 3.39
CA ILE A 65 -4.31 -7.09 2.89
C ILE A 65 -4.41 -6.74 1.40
N VAL A 66 -4.01 -5.54 1.00
CA VAL A 66 -4.15 -5.12 -0.40
C VAL A 66 -3.21 -5.87 -1.34
N LEU A 67 -2.01 -6.23 -0.89
CA LEU A 67 -1.11 -7.08 -1.68
C LEU A 67 -1.68 -8.50 -1.85
N ALA A 68 -2.28 -9.09 -0.82
CA ALA A 68 -2.98 -10.38 -0.93
C ALA A 68 -4.16 -10.30 -1.91
N ILE A 69 -4.95 -9.22 -1.86
CA ILE A 69 -6.02 -8.95 -2.83
C ILE A 69 -5.46 -8.90 -4.26
N ILE A 70 -4.36 -8.17 -4.49
CA ILE A 70 -3.76 -8.04 -5.82
C ILE A 70 -3.18 -9.39 -6.28
N GLY A 71 -2.62 -10.18 -5.36
CA GLY A 71 -2.16 -11.54 -5.65
C GLY A 71 -3.29 -12.45 -6.15
N GLU A 72 -4.46 -12.37 -5.53
CA GLU A 72 -5.65 -13.14 -5.93
C GLU A 72 -6.28 -12.64 -7.23
N THR A 73 -6.36 -11.31 -7.42
CA THR A 73 -7.04 -10.69 -8.57
C THR A 73 -6.13 -10.44 -9.76
N THR A 74 -4.83 -10.54 -9.60
CA THR A 74 -3.77 -10.08 -10.50
C THR A 74 -3.68 -8.54 -10.63
N ALA A 75 -2.62 -8.04 -11.25
CA ALA A 75 -2.43 -6.60 -11.49
C ALA A 75 -3.38 -6.01 -12.56
N ALA A 76 -4.22 -6.82 -13.19
CA ALA A 76 -5.17 -6.42 -14.23
C ALA A 76 -6.63 -6.81 -13.92
N GLY A 77 -6.87 -7.54 -12.83
CA GLY A 77 -8.20 -8.08 -12.49
C GLY A 77 -9.27 -7.03 -12.26
N GLY A 78 -8.90 -5.84 -11.84
CA GLY A 78 -9.81 -4.70 -11.66
C GLY A 78 -10.03 -3.82 -12.89
N THR A 79 -9.46 -4.19 -14.05
CA THR A 79 -9.54 -3.36 -15.26
C THR A 79 -10.99 -3.15 -15.72
N GLY A 80 -11.39 -1.89 -15.80
CA GLY A 80 -12.76 -1.51 -16.18
C GLY A 80 -13.76 -1.46 -15.02
N TYR A 81 -13.30 -1.72 -13.79
CA TYR A 81 -14.12 -1.70 -12.59
C TYR A 81 -13.86 -0.47 -11.70
N VAL A 82 -14.90 -0.07 -10.99
CA VAL A 82 -14.79 0.62 -9.70
C VAL A 82 -14.98 -0.45 -8.63
N VAL A 83 -14.05 -0.52 -7.67
CA VAL A 83 -13.99 -1.58 -6.66
C VAL A 83 -14.51 -1.04 -5.33
N GLU A 84 -15.44 -1.75 -4.70
CA GLU A 84 -15.80 -1.56 -3.30
C GLU A 84 -15.06 -2.59 -2.44
N PHE A 85 -14.25 -2.11 -1.49
CA PHE A 85 -13.62 -2.94 -0.47
C PHE A 85 -14.50 -2.96 0.78
N CYS A 86 -14.80 -4.16 1.28
CA CYS A 86 -15.67 -4.36 2.43
C CYS A 86 -15.27 -5.63 3.22
N GLY A 87 -16.07 -5.95 4.23
CA GLY A 87 -15.81 -7.05 5.15
C GLY A 87 -15.14 -6.60 6.45
N GLU A 88 -15.13 -7.46 7.46
CA GLU A 88 -14.70 -7.13 8.82
C GLU A 88 -13.24 -6.64 8.83
N ALA A 89 -12.33 -7.31 8.12
CA ALA A 89 -10.93 -6.91 8.05
C ALA A 89 -10.71 -5.52 7.44
N ILE A 90 -11.63 -5.04 6.58
CA ILE A 90 -11.57 -3.69 5.99
C ILE A 90 -12.18 -2.65 6.92
N THR A 91 -13.32 -2.97 7.56
CA THR A 91 -14.00 -2.03 8.47
C THR A 91 -13.21 -1.81 9.76
N ASP A 92 -12.45 -2.79 10.21
CA ASP A 92 -11.57 -2.70 11.37
C ASP A 92 -10.31 -1.85 11.12
N LEU A 93 -10.00 -1.50 9.86
CA LEU A 93 -8.86 -0.64 9.54
C LEU A 93 -9.08 0.80 10.03
N SER A 94 -7.98 1.42 10.49
CA SER A 94 -7.89 2.87 10.65
C SER A 94 -8.10 3.58 9.31
N MET A 95 -8.33 4.90 9.34
CA MET A 95 -8.42 5.68 8.10
C MET A 95 -7.13 5.63 7.28
N GLU A 96 -5.97 5.62 7.92
CA GLU A 96 -4.67 5.45 7.27
C GLU A 96 -4.56 4.09 6.57
N GLY A 97 -5.02 3.03 7.21
CA GLY A 97 -5.09 1.69 6.62
C GLY A 97 -6.04 1.64 5.42
N ARG A 98 -7.23 2.26 5.53
CA ARG A 98 -8.19 2.38 4.41
C ARG A 98 -7.61 3.17 3.24
N MET A 99 -6.87 4.24 3.53
CA MET A 99 -6.16 5.01 2.51
C MET A 99 -5.11 4.16 1.79
N THR A 100 -4.40 3.27 2.48
CA THR A 100 -3.45 2.34 1.86
C THR A 100 -4.16 1.38 0.90
N VAL A 101 -5.30 0.80 1.29
CA VAL A 101 -6.08 -0.10 0.44
C VAL A 101 -6.58 0.62 -0.82
N CYS A 102 -7.22 1.77 -0.66
CA CYS A 102 -7.74 2.55 -1.79
C CYS A 102 -6.64 3.13 -2.68
N ASN A 103 -5.48 3.52 -2.11
CA ASN A 103 -4.31 3.94 -2.86
C ASN A 103 -3.87 2.87 -3.86
N MET A 104 -3.82 1.61 -3.43
CA MET A 104 -3.36 0.50 -4.26
C MET A 104 -4.46 -0.13 -5.13
N ALA A 105 -5.69 0.38 -5.12
CA ALA A 105 -6.73 -0.06 -6.04
C ALA A 105 -6.31 0.08 -7.52
N ILE A 106 -5.51 1.10 -7.84
CA ILE A 106 -4.97 1.31 -9.18
C ILE A 106 -3.99 0.19 -9.58
N GLU A 107 -3.31 -0.42 -8.62
CA GLU A 107 -2.30 -1.47 -8.89
C GLU A 107 -2.92 -2.83 -9.21
N LEU A 108 -4.21 -3.03 -8.92
CA LEU A 108 -5.00 -4.15 -9.47
C LEU A 108 -5.71 -3.79 -10.80
N GLY A 109 -5.42 -2.61 -11.35
CA GLY A 109 -6.01 -2.13 -12.61
C GLY A 109 -7.36 -1.44 -12.47
N ALA A 110 -7.90 -1.27 -11.28
CA ALA A 110 -9.19 -0.62 -11.06
C ALA A 110 -9.15 0.87 -11.41
N LYS A 111 -10.29 1.40 -11.83
CA LYS A 111 -10.46 2.85 -12.08
C LYS A 111 -10.45 3.63 -10.77
N ALA A 112 -11.08 3.10 -9.74
CA ALA A 112 -11.14 3.66 -8.40
C ALA A 112 -11.39 2.54 -7.38
N GLY A 113 -11.01 2.77 -6.13
CA GLY A 113 -11.37 1.94 -4.98
C GLY A 113 -12.15 2.76 -3.98
N LEU A 114 -13.17 2.17 -3.38
CA LEU A 114 -14.07 2.82 -2.44
C LEU A 114 -14.22 1.97 -1.18
N ILE A 115 -14.32 2.65 -0.04
CA ILE A 115 -14.77 2.06 1.23
C ILE A 115 -15.95 2.90 1.70
N ALA A 116 -17.06 2.25 2.06
CA ALA A 116 -18.23 2.94 2.56
C ALA A 116 -17.89 3.76 3.82
N PRO A 117 -18.29 5.03 3.89
CA PRO A 117 -18.04 5.86 5.07
C PRO A 117 -18.84 5.33 6.28
N ASP A 118 -18.18 5.27 7.42
CA ASP A 118 -18.73 4.81 8.70
C ASP A 118 -18.25 5.70 9.85
N GLU A 119 -18.48 5.29 11.09
CA GLU A 119 -18.10 6.07 12.28
C GLU A 119 -16.59 6.36 12.32
N THR A 120 -15.74 5.42 11.90
CA THR A 120 -14.28 5.65 11.78
C THR A 120 -13.96 6.81 10.83
N THR A 121 -14.70 6.89 9.71
CA THR A 121 -14.57 7.98 8.75
C THR A 121 -15.06 9.30 9.35
N PHE A 122 -16.20 9.29 10.03
CA PHE A 122 -16.79 10.50 10.58
C PHE A 122 -15.94 11.08 11.71
N ASP A 123 -15.43 10.24 12.61
CA ASP A 123 -14.53 10.64 13.69
C ASP A 123 -13.22 11.23 13.15
N TYR A 124 -12.65 10.64 12.10
CA TYR A 124 -11.45 11.15 11.46
C TYR A 124 -11.64 12.53 10.82
N ILE A 125 -12.82 12.82 10.24
CA ILE A 125 -13.15 14.09 9.58
C ILE A 125 -13.51 15.17 10.59
N LYS A 126 -14.11 14.80 11.71
CA LYS A 126 -14.64 15.72 12.71
C LYS A 126 -13.59 16.73 13.20
N GLY A 127 -13.95 18.01 13.23
CA GLY A 127 -13.07 19.07 13.74
C GLY A 127 -11.93 19.47 12.81
N ARG A 128 -11.78 18.87 11.63
CA ARG A 128 -10.77 19.31 10.66
C ARG A 128 -11.16 20.63 10.01
N LYS A 129 -10.15 21.41 9.62
CA LYS A 129 -10.29 22.80 9.14
C LYS A 129 -11.35 23.00 8.04
N PHE A 130 -11.47 22.04 7.14
CA PHE A 130 -12.37 22.12 5.97
C PHE A 130 -13.56 21.16 6.06
N SER A 131 -13.77 20.57 7.23
CA SER A 131 -14.97 19.79 7.53
C SER A 131 -16.11 20.69 7.96
N PRO A 132 -17.38 20.32 7.69
CA PRO A 132 -18.53 20.98 8.33
C PRO A 132 -18.37 21.01 9.86
N GLN A 133 -18.96 21.98 10.52
CA GLN A 133 -18.84 22.16 11.97
C GLN A 133 -20.21 22.21 12.65
N GLY A 134 -20.29 21.75 13.90
CA GLY A 134 -21.54 21.82 14.70
C GLY A 134 -22.72 21.12 14.02
N ALA A 135 -23.87 21.76 13.97
CA ALA A 135 -25.10 21.20 13.38
C ALA A 135 -24.97 20.86 11.88
N GLU A 136 -24.10 21.56 11.15
CA GLU A 136 -23.83 21.24 9.75
C GLU A 136 -23.08 19.90 9.62
N PHE A 137 -22.18 19.60 10.57
CA PHE A 137 -21.52 18.31 10.62
C PHE A 137 -22.49 17.17 10.90
N ASP A 138 -23.40 17.38 11.87
CA ASP A 138 -24.41 16.37 12.22
C ASP A 138 -25.34 16.07 11.02
N ALA A 139 -25.79 17.12 10.32
CA ALA A 139 -26.58 16.96 9.10
C ALA A 139 -25.79 16.27 7.97
N ALA A 140 -24.51 16.56 7.84
CA ALA A 140 -23.65 15.89 6.86
C ALA A 140 -23.47 14.41 7.18
N VAL A 141 -23.28 14.04 8.45
CA VAL A 141 -23.18 12.64 8.88
C VAL A 141 -24.45 11.85 8.54
N GLU A 142 -25.64 12.42 8.78
CA GLU A 142 -26.90 11.77 8.40
C GLU A 142 -27.00 11.53 6.88
N TYR A 143 -26.52 12.46 6.07
CA TYR A 143 -26.41 12.26 4.63
C TYR A 143 -25.35 11.20 4.28
N TRP A 144 -24.17 11.24 4.88
CA TRP A 144 -23.07 10.31 4.57
C TRP A 144 -23.42 8.86 4.92
N LYS A 145 -24.22 8.61 5.94
CA LYS A 145 -24.75 7.28 6.27
C LYS A 145 -25.58 6.67 5.15
N THR A 146 -26.20 7.50 4.30
CA THR A 146 -26.99 7.03 3.15
C THR A 146 -26.13 6.58 1.96
N LEU A 147 -24.82 6.83 2.00
CA LEU A 147 -23.91 6.48 0.91
C LEU A 147 -23.41 5.02 0.99
N LYS A 148 -23.78 4.29 2.03
CA LYS A 148 -23.51 2.86 2.09
C LYS A 148 -24.27 2.14 0.97
N THR A 149 -23.60 1.16 0.37
CA THR A 149 -24.22 0.27 -0.64
C THR A 149 -25.42 -0.48 -0.05
N ASP A 150 -26.51 -0.55 -0.81
CA ASP A 150 -27.73 -1.26 -0.43
C ASP A 150 -27.47 -2.76 -0.26
N ASP A 151 -28.18 -3.41 0.65
CA ASP A 151 -27.95 -4.83 0.98
C ASP A 151 -28.28 -5.77 -0.20
N ASP A 152 -29.14 -5.36 -1.13
CA ASP A 152 -29.53 -6.09 -2.35
C ASP A 152 -28.77 -5.65 -3.61
N ALA A 153 -27.76 -4.81 -3.47
CA ALA A 153 -26.97 -4.32 -4.60
C ALA A 153 -26.31 -5.48 -5.37
N GLN A 154 -26.38 -5.40 -6.69
CA GLN A 154 -25.77 -6.37 -7.59
C GLN A 154 -24.44 -5.84 -8.12
N PHE A 155 -23.40 -6.68 -8.02
CA PHE A 155 -22.08 -6.38 -8.54
C PHE A 155 -21.81 -7.22 -9.79
N ASP A 156 -21.06 -6.66 -10.75
CA ASP A 156 -20.65 -7.40 -11.95
C ASP A 156 -19.60 -8.48 -11.63
N ALA A 157 -18.85 -8.31 -10.55
CA ALA A 157 -17.90 -9.29 -10.03
C ALA A 157 -17.79 -9.22 -8.50
N VAL A 158 -17.54 -10.38 -7.89
CA VAL A 158 -17.32 -10.51 -6.43
C VAL A 158 -16.09 -11.36 -6.18
N VAL A 159 -15.19 -10.85 -5.35
CA VAL A 159 -14.00 -11.57 -4.86
C VAL A 159 -14.09 -11.63 -3.33
N THR A 160 -13.80 -12.79 -2.75
CA THR A 160 -13.86 -12.97 -1.29
C THR A 160 -12.55 -13.59 -0.80
N LEU A 161 -11.94 -12.96 0.20
CA LEU A 161 -10.78 -13.49 0.93
C LEU A 161 -11.19 -13.70 2.40
N ASN A 162 -10.45 -14.58 3.07
CA ASN A 162 -10.55 -14.74 4.52
C ASN A 162 -9.36 -14.02 5.18
N GLY A 163 -9.61 -13.06 6.06
CA GLY A 163 -8.58 -12.30 6.75
C GLY A 163 -7.62 -13.17 7.57
N ALA A 164 -8.13 -14.27 8.15
CA ALA A 164 -7.29 -15.17 8.94
C ALA A 164 -6.22 -15.91 8.11
N ASP A 165 -6.39 -16.01 6.80
CA ASP A 165 -5.43 -16.68 5.90
C ASP A 165 -4.36 -15.73 5.36
N ILE A 166 -4.54 -14.41 5.57
CA ILE A 166 -3.58 -13.40 5.10
C ILE A 166 -2.36 -13.41 6.02
N LYS A 167 -1.20 -13.59 5.41
CA LYS A 167 0.11 -13.53 6.03
C LYS A 167 0.86 -12.28 5.59
N PRO A 168 2.01 -11.90 6.21
CA PRO A 168 2.84 -10.82 5.70
C PRO A 168 3.24 -11.07 4.25
N GLN A 169 3.03 -10.07 3.40
CA GLN A 169 3.19 -10.18 1.94
C GLN A 169 4.49 -9.57 1.46
N VAL A 170 5.06 -10.15 0.41
CA VAL A 170 6.22 -9.62 -0.29
C VAL A 170 6.11 -9.90 -1.80
N THR A 171 6.37 -8.91 -2.63
CA THR A 171 6.43 -9.15 -4.09
C THR A 171 7.75 -9.80 -4.45
N TRP A 172 7.70 -10.82 -5.30
CA TRP A 172 8.87 -11.53 -5.82
C TRP A 172 9.25 -11.12 -7.24
N GLY A 173 8.34 -10.44 -7.95
CA GLY A 173 8.53 -10.10 -9.36
C GLY A 173 8.52 -8.59 -9.63
N THR A 174 8.15 -8.23 -10.85
CA THR A 174 8.22 -6.87 -11.41
C THR A 174 6.88 -6.16 -11.51
N ASN A 175 5.83 -6.69 -10.87
CA ASN A 175 4.54 -6.04 -10.70
C ASN A 175 3.91 -6.47 -9.37
N PRO A 176 2.94 -5.70 -8.82
CA PRO A 176 2.34 -6.00 -7.52
C PRO A 176 1.54 -7.31 -7.47
N GLY A 177 1.11 -7.86 -8.62
CA GLY A 177 0.43 -9.17 -8.70
C GLY A 177 1.38 -10.36 -8.53
N GLN A 178 2.67 -10.16 -8.73
CA GLN A 178 3.71 -11.15 -8.46
C GLN A 178 4.12 -11.10 -6.99
N VAL A 179 3.24 -11.56 -6.13
CA VAL A 179 3.33 -11.48 -4.66
C VAL A 179 3.12 -12.85 -4.04
N ILE A 180 3.76 -13.09 -2.89
CA ILE A 180 3.62 -14.29 -2.06
C ILE A 180 3.60 -13.90 -0.58
N ALA A 181 3.12 -14.80 0.27
CA ALA A 181 3.39 -14.71 1.69
C ALA A 181 4.90 -14.91 1.94
N VAL A 182 5.46 -14.19 2.90
CA VAL A 182 6.91 -14.16 3.16
C VAL A 182 7.51 -15.54 3.48
N ASP A 183 6.68 -16.45 4.03
CA ASP A 183 7.04 -17.82 4.38
C ASP A 183 6.86 -18.84 3.22
N GLN A 184 6.47 -18.38 2.04
CA GLN A 184 6.27 -19.22 0.88
C GLN A 184 7.52 -19.21 -0.03
N PRO A 185 7.81 -20.33 -0.71
CA PRO A 185 8.87 -20.37 -1.69
C PRO A 185 8.52 -19.54 -2.92
N ILE A 186 9.52 -18.98 -3.57
CA ILE A 186 9.40 -18.27 -4.86
C ILE A 186 8.77 -19.23 -5.88
N PRO A 187 7.68 -18.83 -6.57
CA PRO A 187 6.96 -19.69 -7.50
C PRO A 187 7.83 -20.19 -8.64
N THR A 188 7.57 -21.42 -9.08
CA THR A 188 8.17 -21.96 -10.29
C THR A 188 7.37 -21.52 -11.52
N PRO A 189 7.99 -21.18 -12.65
CA PRO A 189 7.26 -20.85 -13.89
C PRO A 189 6.26 -21.94 -14.32
N GLU A 190 6.56 -23.20 -14.00
CA GLU A 190 5.71 -24.36 -14.29
C GLU A 190 4.41 -24.39 -13.49
N SER A 191 4.32 -23.63 -12.39
CA SER A 191 3.08 -23.54 -11.58
C SER A 191 1.99 -22.69 -12.25
N PHE A 192 2.36 -21.89 -13.26
CA PHE A 192 1.41 -21.06 -14.00
C PHE A 192 0.84 -21.82 -15.21
N ALA A 193 -0.49 -21.96 -15.25
CA ALA A 193 -1.19 -22.65 -16.32
C ALA A 193 -1.23 -21.81 -17.62
N ASP A 194 -1.31 -20.49 -17.51
CA ASP A 194 -1.32 -19.57 -18.65
C ASP A 194 0.12 -19.38 -19.18
N PRO A 195 0.37 -19.65 -20.48
CA PRO A 195 1.67 -19.43 -21.09
C PRO A 195 2.19 -17.99 -21.00
N VAL A 196 1.31 -16.99 -20.97
CA VAL A 196 1.68 -15.57 -20.82
C VAL A 196 2.16 -15.30 -19.40
N GLU A 197 1.47 -15.82 -18.40
CA GLU A 197 1.87 -15.71 -16.99
C GLU A 197 3.19 -16.45 -16.74
N LYS A 198 3.34 -17.65 -17.32
CA LYS A 198 4.60 -18.42 -17.25
C LYS A 198 5.76 -17.61 -17.80
N ALA A 199 5.65 -17.08 -19.01
CA ALA A 199 6.70 -16.25 -19.64
C ALA A 199 6.98 -14.97 -18.83
N SER A 200 5.94 -14.36 -18.24
CA SER A 200 6.09 -13.21 -17.34
C SER A 200 6.87 -13.57 -16.08
N ALA A 201 6.61 -14.76 -15.50
CA ALA A 201 7.33 -15.26 -14.33
C ALA A 201 8.80 -15.53 -14.64
N GLU A 202 9.11 -16.18 -15.76
CA GLU A 202 10.49 -16.42 -16.21
C GLU A 202 11.27 -15.10 -16.35
N LYS A 203 10.67 -14.10 -17.01
CA LYS A 203 11.27 -12.78 -17.18
C LYS A 203 11.49 -12.07 -15.84
N ALA A 204 10.48 -12.12 -14.95
CA ALA A 204 10.55 -11.49 -13.64
C ALA A 204 11.65 -12.10 -12.77
N LEU A 205 11.75 -13.43 -12.71
CA LEU A 205 12.81 -14.15 -11.98
C LEU A 205 14.20 -13.76 -12.49
N ALA A 206 14.38 -13.72 -13.80
CA ALA A 206 15.64 -13.32 -14.41
C ALA A 206 16.03 -11.87 -14.04
N TYR A 207 15.08 -10.93 -14.14
CA TYR A 207 15.32 -9.53 -13.77
C TYR A 207 15.62 -9.37 -12.28
N MET A 208 14.81 -9.99 -11.42
CA MET A 208 14.96 -9.93 -9.97
C MET A 208 16.15 -10.75 -9.46
N GLY A 209 16.79 -11.57 -10.31
CA GLY A 209 17.91 -12.44 -9.92
C GLY A 209 17.50 -13.40 -8.82
N LEU A 210 16.34 -14.03 -8.99
CA LEU A 210 15.77 -15.00 -8.07
C LEU A 210 15.75 -16.39 -8.67
N GLU A 211 15.88 -17.41 -7.82
CA GLU A 211 15.77 -18.81 -8.19
C GLU A 211 14.42 -19.36 -7.70
N ALA A 212 13.67 -19.96 -8.61
CA ALA A 212 12.41 -20.61 -8.29
C ALA A 212 12.58 -21.69 -7.21
N GLY A 213 11.63 -21.77 -6.30
CA GLY A 213 11.62 -22.72 -5.19
C GLY A 213 12.49 -22.34 -3.97
N LYS A 214 13.31 -21.30 -4.07
CA LYS A 214 14.05 -20.75 -2.90
C LYS A 214 13.15 -19.84 -2.05
N SER A 215 13.58 -19.57 -0.82
CA SER A 215 12.96 -18.55 0.03
C SER A 215 13.49 -17.16 -0.32
N LEU A 216 12.66 -16.13 -0.17
CA LEU A 216 13.14 -14.74 -0.27
C LEU A 216 14.10 -14.38 0.86
N SER A 217 14.04 -15.06 2.00
CA SER A 217 15.00 -14.90 3.10
C SER A 217 16.43 -15.29 2.74
N ASP A 218 16.63 -16.07 1.65
CA ASP A 218 17.96 -16.46 1.17
C ASP A 218 18.70 -15.32 0.44
N TYR A 219 18.02 -14.18 0.22
CA TYR A 219 18.55 -13.06 -0.54
C TYR A 219 18.73 -11.83 0.34
N ASN A 220 19.93 -11.27 0.34
CA ASN A 220 20.23 -10.02 1.04
C ASN A 220 19.46 -8.85 0.45
N VAL A 221 19.14 -7.88 1.31
CA VAL A 221 18.58 -6.57 0.97
C VAL A 221 19.69 -5.54 1.06
N ASP A 222 19.90 -4.75 -0.01
CA ASP A 222 20.93 -3.71 -0.04
C ASP A 222 20.37 -2.37 0.47
N LYS A 223 19.10 -2.09 0.16
CA LYS A 223 18.41 -0.88 0.59
C LYS A 223 17.03 -1.15 1.15
N VAL A 224 16.60 -0.27 2.05
CA VAL A 224 15.23 -0.25 2.56
C VAL A 224 14.66 1.14 2.39
N PHE A 225 13.43 1.22 1.91
CA PHE A 225 12.70 2.46 1.72
C PHE A 225 11.34 2.42 2.41
N VAL A 226 11.17 3.24 3.44
CA VAL A 226 9.86 3.49 4.08
C VAL A 226 9.42 4.89 3.68
N GLY A 227 8.39 4.97 2.83
CA GLY A 227 7.95 6.22 2.23
C GLY A 227 6.80 6.01 1.25
N SER A 228 6.63 6.93 0.29
CA SER A 228 5.57 6.94 -0.71
C SER A 228 4.21 7.39 -0.18
N CYS A 229 3.33 7.86 -1.06
CA CYS A 229 1.94 8.20 -0.73
C CYS A 229 1.14 7.01 -0.17
N THR A 230 1.63 5.78 -0.37
CA THR A 230 1.01 4.56 0.14
C THR A 230 1.24 4.38 1.63
N ASN A 231 2.50 4.47 2.08
CA ASN A 231 2.90 4.13 3.45
C ASN A 231 3.96 5.10 4.01
N SER A 232 3.56 6.34 4.20
CA SER A 232 4.38 7.36 4.85
C SER A 232 3.56 8.26 5.78
N ARG A 233 2.41 7.79 6.24
CA ARG A 233 1.58 8.46 7.25
C ARG A 233 2.11 8.18 8.64
N ILE A 234 1.59 8.89 9.63
CA ILE A 234 2.11 8.77 10.99
C ILE A 234 2.00 7.34 11.56
N GLU A 235 0.94 6.60 11.24
CA GLU A 235 0.79 5.21 11.69
C GLU A 235 1.84 4.29 11.06
N ASP A 236 2.18 4.52 9.79
CA ASP A 236 3.24 3.78 9.10
C ASP A 236 4.61 4.00 9.75
N MET A 237 4.88 5.27 10.13
CA MET A 237 6.10 5.64 10.85
C MET A 237 6.16 4.99 12.23
N ARG A 238 5.04 4.98 12.97
CA ARG A 238 4.95 4.34 14.28
C ARG A 238 5.18 2.84 14.18
N ALA A 239 4.54 2.16 13.22
CA ALA A 239 4.71 0.72 13.00
C ALA A 239 6.16 0.34 12.66
N ALA A 240 6.81 1.10 11.80
CA ALA A 240 8.22 0.89 11.48
C ALA A 240 9.15 1.20 12.66
N ALA A 241 8.86 2.26 13.44
CA ALA A 241 9.65 2.66 14.60
C ALA A 241 9.57 1.63 15.74
N GLU A 242 8.42 1.00 15.94
CA GLU A 242 8.25 -0.06 16.93
C GLU A 242 9.21 -1.24 16.65
N VAL A 243 9.36 -1.62 15.39
CA VAL A 243 10.30 -2.65 14.97
C VAL A 243 11.75 -2.19 15.11
N ALA A 244 12.04 -0.93 14.79
CA ALA A 244 13.40 -0.37 14.81
C ALA A 244 13.93 -0.11 16.23
N LYS A 245 13.03 0.13 17.19
CA LYS A 245 13.38 0.55 18.56
C LYS A 245 14.29 -0.45 19.25
N GLY A 246 15.44 0.04 19.75
CA GLY A 246 16.43 -0.77 20.44
C GLY A 246 17.27 -1.69 19.57
N ARG A 247 17.04 -1.71 18.26
CA ARG A 247 17.76 -2.54 17.28
C ARG A 247 18.65 -1.70 16.38
N LYS A 248 19.43 -2.36 15.52
CA LYS A 248 20.34 -1.73 14.56
C LYS A 248 20.09 -2.24 13.16
N VAL A 249 20.14 -1.33 12.18
CA VAL A 249 20.17 -1.68 10.75
C VAL A 249 21.41 -2.51 10.47
N ALA A 250 21.29 -3.57 9.67
CA ALA A 250 22.41 -4.42 9.25
C ALA A 250 23.48 -3.57 8.53
N GLU A 251 24.76 -3.86 8.79
CA GLU A 251 25.89 -3.02 8.33
C GLU A 251 25.93 -2.78 6.81
N HIS A 252 25.44 -3.73 6.02
CA HIS A 252 25.43 -3.66 4.56
C HIS A 252 24.17 -2.98 3.99
N VAL A 253 23.18 -2.61 4.84
CA VAL A 253 21.90 -2.05 4.40
C VAL A 253 21.89 -0.53 4.54
N GLN A 254 21.50 0.17 3.47
CA GLN A 254 21.13 1.58 3.53
C GLN A 254 19.60 1.69 3.73
N ALA A 255 19.16 2.22 4.85
CA ALA A 255 17.74 2.31 5.18
C ALA A 255 17.26 3.75 5.24
N LEU A 256 16.23 4.09 4.47
CA LEU A 256 15.68 5.45 4.32
C LEU A 256 14.26 5.52 4.89
N ILE A 257 14.01 6.56 5.69
CA ILE A 257 12.67 6.92 6.16
C ILE A 257 12.30 8.27 5.57
N VAL A 258 11.19 8.32 4.84
CA VAL A 258 10.70 9.52 4.15
C VAL A 258 9.27 9.81 4.59
N PRO A 259 9.03 10.80 5.48
CA PRO A 259 7.68 11.21 5.89
C PRO A 259 6.84 11.69 4.70
N GLY A 260 5.52 11.46 4.74
CA GLY A 260 4.62 11.77 3.64
C GLY A 260 4.30 13.26 3.45
N SER A 261 4.53 14.07 4.47
CA SER A 261 4.29 15.52 4.45
C SER A 261 5.06 16.21 5.56
N GLU A 262 5.18 17.54 5.49
CA GLU A 262 5.77 18.33 6.57
C GLU A 262 4.99 18.18 7.89
N GLN A 263 3.66 17.99 7.83
CA GLN A 263 2.85 17.75 9.02
C GLN A 263 3.17 16.41 9.66
N VAL A 264 3.28 15.34 8.86
CA VAL A 264 3.68 14.01 9.36
C VAL A 264 5.08 14.04 9.93
N LYS A 265 6.02 14.74 9.25
CA LYS A 265 7.38 14.91 9.75
C LYS A 265 7.42 15.59 11.11
N ALA A 266 6.74 16.74 11.24
CA ALA A 266 6.67 17.49 12.48
C ALA A 266 6.03 16.67 13.62
N GLN A 267 4.98 15.91 13.32
CA GLN A 267 4.34 15.02 14.28
C GLN A 267 5.28 13.87 14.70
N ALA A 268 5.93 13.22 13.76
CA ALA A 268 6.87 12.13 14.04
C ALA A 268 8.05 12.61 14.89
N GLU A 269 8.58 13.81 14.61
CA GLU A 269 9.64 14.43 15.42
C GLU A 269 9.15 14.82 16.82
N ALA A 270 7.92 15.31 16.96
CA ALA A 270 7.32 15.60 18.26
C ALA A 270 7.09 14.32 19.11
N GLU A 271 6.85 13.18 18.47
CA GLU A 271 6.71 11.86 19.09
C GLU A 271 8.07 11.17 19.34
N GLY A 272 9.18 11.74 18.84
CA GLY A 272 10.53 11.19 18.97
C GLY A 272 10.82 10.00 18.05
N LEU A 273 10.00 9.77 17.02
CA LEU A 273 10.18 8.66 16.09
C LEU A 273 11.46 8.80 15.25
N ASP A 274 11.82 10.04 14.89
CA ASP A 274 13.06 10.34 14.19
C ASP A 274 14.31 9.97 14.99
N VAL A 275 14.26 10.13 16.33
CA VAL A 275 15.34 9.71 17.24
C VAL A 275 15.48 8.20 17.22
N ILE A 276 14.37 7.45 17.32
CA ILE A 276 14.37 5.98 17.25
C ILE A 276 15.01 5.51 15.93
N PHE A 277 14.60 6.08 14.79
CA PHE A 277 15.14 5.72 13.50
C PHE A 277 16.63 6.03 13.36
N LYS A 278 17.07 7.24 13.76
CA LYS A 278 18.48 7.64 13.73
C LYS A 278 19.35 6.76 14.64
N GLU A 279 18.88 6.46 15.84
CA GLU A 279 19.57 5.56 16.76
C GLU A 279 19.68 4.14 16.19
N ALA A 280 18.66 3.67 15.48
CA ALA A 280 18.71 2.38 14.80
C ALA A 280 19.61 2.37 13.55
N GLY A 281 19.99 3.53 13.01
CA GLY A 281 20.83 3.66 11.82
C GLY A 281 20.07 3.91 10.52
N PHE A 282 18.79 4.27 10.59
CA PHE A 282 18.04 4.76 9.44
C PHE A 282 18.37 6.22 9.12
N GLU A 283 18.34 6.57 7.86
CA GLU A 283 18.50 7.93 7.37
C GLU A 283 17.15 8.64 7.34
N TRP A 284 16.97 9.66 8.19
CA TRP A 284 15.77 10.49 8.24
C TRP A 284 15.81 11.57 7.15
N ARG A 285 14.86 11.49 6.21
CA ARG A 285 14.80 12.36 5.03
C ARG A 285 13.77 13.48 5.20
N LEU A 286 13.83 14.46 4.31
CA LEU A 286 12.76 15.44 4.12
C LEU A 286 11.57 14.79 3.42
N PRO A 287 10.34 15.30 3.66
CA PRO A 287 9.14 14.82 2.97
C PRO A 287 9.24 14.93 1.46
N GLY A 288 8.73 13.92 0.75
CA GLY A 288 8.73 13.89 -0.71
C GLY A 288 8.59 12.49 -1.29
N CYS A 289 8.69 12.38 -2.61
CA CYS A 289 8.63 11.10 -3.30
C CYS A 289 9.92 10.29 -3.17
N SER A 290 11.08 10.95 -3.08
CA SER A 290 12.39 10.32 -2.88
C SER A 290 12.57 9.08 -3.78
N MET A 291 13.00 7.96 -3.23
CA MET A 291 13.24 6.72 -3.97
C MET A 291 11.97 6.12 -4.63
N CYS A 292 10.75 6.51 -4.22
CA CYS A 292 9.53 6.00 -4.88
C CYS A 292 9.52 6.20 -6.42
N LEU A 293 10.13 7.30 -6.88
CA LEU A 293 10.24 7.66 -8.30
C LEU A 293 11.70 7.69 -8.80
N ALA A 294 12.67 7.60 -7.91
CA ALA A 294 14.10 7.79 -8.21
C ALA A 294 14.42 9.10 -8.95
N MET A 295 13.68 10.17 -8.66
CA MET A 295 13.85 11.48 -9.31
C MET A 295 14.93 12.34 -8.67
N ASN A 296 15.48 11.92 -7.54
CA ASN A 296 16.62 12.55 -6.86
C ASN A 296 17.77 11.54 -6.73
N ASN A 297 18.73 11.82 -5.86
CA ASN A 297 19.88 10.94 -5.63
C ASN A 297 19.50 9.67 -4.81
N ASP A 298 18.33 9.64 -4.18
CA ASP A 298 17.82 8.45 -3.50
C ASP A 298 17.29 7.47 -4.56
N ARG A 299 18.13 6.52 -4.97
CA ARG A 299 17.81 5.54 -6.00
C ARG A 299 18.62 4.26 -5.81
N LEU A 300 18.15 3.19 -6.42
CA LEU A 300 18.89 1.93 -6.51
C LEU A 300 19.99 2.02 -7.55
N GLY A 301 21.13 1.45 -7.25
CA GLY A 301 22.13 1.05 -8.24
C GLY A 301 21.70 -0.22 -8.99
N PRO A 302 22.42 -0.57 -10.09
CA PRO A 302 22.13 -1.78 -10.85
C PRO A 302 22.21 -3.03 -9.96
N HIS A 303 21.14 -3.84 -10.01
CA HIS A 303 21.00 -5.10 -9.28
C HIS A 303 20.87 -4.97 -7.76
N GLU A 304 20.92 -3.77 -7.18
CA GLU A 304 20.62 -3.58 -5.76
C GLU A 304 19.15 -3.97 -5.48
N ARG A 305 18.96 -4.67 -4.36
CA ARG A 305 17.67 -5.18 -3.90
C ARG A 305 17.11 -4.30 -2.79
N CYS A 306 15.85 -3.91 -2.92
CA CYS A 306 15.18 -3.03 -1.97
C CYS A 306 13.92 -3.67 -1.40
N ALA A 307 13.78 -3.64 -0.08
CA ALA A 307 12.49 -3.78 0.59
C ALA A 307 11.83 -2.40 0.67
N SER A 308 10.67 -2.24 0.05
CA SER A 308 10.07 -0.91 -0.20
C SER A 308 8.60 -0.87 0.17
N THR A 309 8.17 0.20 0.83
CA THR A 309 6.75 0.46 1.10
C THR A 309 6.05 1.24 -0.02
N SER A 310 6.72 1.46 -1.14
CA SER A 310 6.10 2.08 -2.31
C SER A 310 4.94 1.23 -2.88
N ASN A 311 4.25 1.76 -3.88
CA ASN A 311 3.09 1.11 -4.49
C ASN A 311 3.43 0.37 -5.78
N ARG A 312 4.57 0.66 -6.41
CA ARG A 312 4.98 0.12 -7.71
C ARG A 312 6.40 -0.40 -7.67
N ASN A 313 6.63 -1.51 -8.36
CA ASN A 313 7.92 -2.19 -8.44
C ASN A 313 8.28 -2.66 -9.86
N PHE A 314 7.75 -2.01 -10.91
CA PHE A 314 8.13 -2.36 -12.27
C PHE A 314 9.62 -2.08 -12.53
N GLU A 315 10.17 -2.73 -13.54
CA GLU A 315 11.58 -2.64 -13.94
C GLU A 315 12.06 -1.18 -14.01
N GLY A 316 13.11 -0.86 -13.28
CA GLY A 316 13.72 0.48 -13.24
C GLY A 316 12.99 1.54 -12.41
N ARG A 317 11.87 1.22 -11.74
CA ARG A 317 11.07 2.21 -10.98
C ARG A 317 11.85 2.98 -9.95
N GLN A 318 12.68 2.32 -9.16
CA GLN A 318 13.48 2.94 -8.10
C GLN A 318 14.96 3.12 -8.50
N GLY A 319 15.29 2.89 -9.75
CA GLY A 319 16.63 3.00 -10.33
C GLY A 319 16.83 1.98 -11.45
N ARG A 320 17.69 2.31 -12.40
CA ARG A 320 17.97 1.43 -13.54
C ARG A 320 18.51 0.08 -13.06
N ASP A 321 17.89 -1.01 -13.54
CA ASP A 321 18.21 -2.40 -13.17
C ASP A 321 18.07 -2.70 -11.67
N GLY A 322 17.40 -1.81 -10.90
CA GLY A 322 17.12 -1.99 -9.48
C GLY A 322 16.01 -3.01 -9.24
N ARG A 323 16.10 -3.76 -8.15
CA ARG A 323 15.21 -4.87 -7.78
C ARG A 323 14.36 -4.49 -6.58
N THR A 324 13.10 -4.13 -6.82
CA THR A 324 12.19 -3.65 -5.78
C THR A 324 11.19 -4.71 -5.36
N HIS A 325 11.12 -4.97 -4.06
CA HIS A 325 10.11 -5.82 -3.42
C HIS A 325 9.19 -4.95 -2.58
N LEU A 326 7.87 -5.03 -2.83
CA LEU A 326 6.88 -4.31 -2.04
C LEU A 326 6.58 -5.09 -0.76
N VAL A 327 6.59 -4.38 0.36
CA VAL A 327 6.31 -4.91 1.71
C VAL A 327 5.58 -3.85 2.56
N SER A 328 5.06 -4.26 3.72
CA SER A 328 4.52 -3.34 4.72
C SER A 328 5.63 -2.55 5.45
N PRO A 329 5.30 -1.43 6.12
CA PRO A 329 6.28 -0.64 6.87
C PRO A 329 7.03 -1.43 7.94
N ALA A 330 6.32 -2.27 8.70
CA ALA A 330 6.94 -3.14 9.71
C ALA A 330 7.88 -4.18 9.08
N MET A 331 7.47 -4.80 7.97
CA MET A 331 8.29 -5.74 7.20
C MET A 331 9.53 -5.06 6.60
N ALA A 332 9.40 -3.82 6.13
CA ALA A 332 10.54 -3.05 5.63
C ALA A 332 11.56 -2.76 6.74
N ALA A 333 11.09 -2.33 7.91
CA ALA A 333 11.96 -2.13 9.07
C ALA A 333 12.61 -3.43 9.53
N ALA A 334 11.87 -4.53 9.55
CA ALA A 334 12.38 -5.86 9.87
C ALA A 334 13.48 -6.29 8.89
N ALA A 335 13.27 -6.08 7.60
CA ALA A 335 14.27 -6.38 6.57
C ALA A 335 15.54 -5.51 6.73
N ALA A 336 15.40 -4.25 7.15
CA ALA A 336 16.55 -3.39 7.44
C ALA A 336 17.41 -3.93 8.58
N ILE A 337 16.77 -4.43 9.65
CA ILE A 337 17.44 -4.99 10.83
C ILE A 337 18.12 -6.32 10.51
N ALA A 338 17.38 -7.23 9.85
CA ALA A 338 17.86 -8.57 9.52
C ALA A 338 18.86 -8.60 8.36
N GLY A 339 18.82 -7.61 7.45
CA GLY A 339 19.58 -7.59 6.21
C GLY A 339 19.00 -8.47 5.09
N HIS A 340 17.85 -9.10 5.33
CA HIS A 340 17.11 -9.96 4.39
C HIS A 340 15.61 -9.95 4.77
N PHE A 341 14.77 -10.56 3.94
CA PHE A 341 13.34 -10.65 4.26
C PHE A 341 13.10 -11.64 5.40
N VAL A 342 12.30 -11.21 6.38
CA VAL A 342 11.90 -12.01 7.54
C VAL A 342 10.42 -11.84 7.82
N ASP A 343 9.81 -12.83 8.44
CA ASP A 343 8.44 -12.71 8.94
C ASP A 343 8.43 -11.85 10.21
N ILE A 344 7.73 -10.71 10.16
CA ILE A 344 7.65 -9.80 11.32
C ILE A 344 7.08 -10.49 12.57
N ARG A 345 6.22 -11.48 12.39
CA ARG A 345 5.61 -12.24 13.49
C ARG A 345 6.64 -13.06 14.27
N GLU A 346 7.72 -13.45 13.63
CA GLU A 346 8.84 -14.17 14.27
C GLU A 346 9.75 -13.20 15.04
N LEU A 347 9.98 -12.00 14.52
CA LEU A 347 10.79 -10.96 15.18
C LEU A 347 10.17 -10.47 16.49
N THR A 348 8.85 -10.36 16.57
CA THR A 348 8.15 -9.94 17.79
C THR A 348 7.99 -11.06 18.83
N SER A 349 8.12 -12.33 18.43
CA SER A 349 8.04 -13.47 19.35
C SER A 349 9.32 -13.70 20.17
N PHE A 350 10.47 -13.17 19.73
CA PHE A 350 11.75 -13.32 20.44
C PHE A 350 11.87 -12.41 21.69
N GLU A 351 11.09 -11.35 21.80
CA GLU A 351 11.14 -10.42 22.95
C GLU A 351 10.36 -10.91 24.19
N ASN A 352 9.56 -11.97 24.07
CA ASN A 352 8.82 -12.55 25.19
C ASN A 352 9.52 -13.76 25.86
N GLN A 353 10.81 -13.99 25.56
CA GLN A 353 11.59 -15.11 26.11
C GLN A 353 12.74 -14.71 27.04
N ASP A 354 12.85 -13.42 27.42
CA ASP A 354 13.81 -12.93 28.43
C ASP A 354 13.14 -12.48 29.72
#